data_df096858ca3e72186a92946b34faadd3
#
_entry.id   df096858ca3e72186a92946b34faadd3
#
_cell.length_a   1.000
_cell.length_b   1.000
_cell.length_c   1.000
_cell.angle_alpha   90.00
_cell.angle_beta   90.00
_cell.angle_gamma   90.00
#
_symmetry.space_group_name_H-M   'P 1'
#
loop_
_entity.id
_entity.type
_entity.pdbx_description
1 polymer ?
#
loop_
_entity_poly.entity_id
_entity_poly.type
_entity_poly.pdbx_seq_one_letter_code
_entity_poly.pdbx_strand_id
1 'polypeptide(L)'
;MPDNLTEAEFLARVDAIRAQDQGLSPLVAGIVAALSQRIATDSRSFAKLFGIAHALVLREINQLVGPDAPIEITRREARTQRTHLKLTVKGEALCRSLP
;
A
#
# COMPACT_ATOMS: atom_id res chain seq x y z
N MET A 1 -2.97 -12.51 6.94
CA MET A 1 -4.06 -11.54 7.20
C MET A 1 -4.35 -11.50 8.68
N PRO A 2 -4.66 -10.33 9.23
CA PRO A 2 -5.11 -10.25 10.61
C PRO A 2 -6.41 -11.02 10.81
N ASP A 3 -6.65 -11.47 12.04
CA ASP A 3 -7.77 -12.34 12.36
C ASP A 3 -9.15 -11.75 12.07
N ASN A 4 -9.25 -10.43 12.10
CA ASN A 4 -10.52 -9.73 11.94
C ASN A 4 -10.75 -9.16 10.53
N LEU A 5 -9.93 -9.55 9.55
CA LEU A 5 -10.06 -9.08 8.19
C LEU A 5 -9.86 -10.24 7.22
N THR A 6 -10.91 -10.63 6.53
CA THR A 6 -10.85 -11.69 5.53
C THR A 6 -10.21 -11.17 4.24
N GLU A 7 -9.79 -12.10 3.38
CA GLU A 7 -9.27 -11.75 2.05
C GLU A 7 -10.33 -10.99 1.23
N ALA A 8 -11.58 -11.42 1.30
CA ALA A 8 -12.67 -10.76 0.58
C ALA A 8 -12.88 -9.33 1.08
N GLU A 9 -12.81 -9.11 2.39
CA GLU A 9 -12.92 -7.77 2.96
C GLU A 9 -11.74 -6.89 2.55
N PHE A 10 -10.54 -7.44 2.50
CA PHE A 10 -9.35 -6.71 2.04
C PHE A 10 -9.50 -6.30 0.58
N LEU A 11 -9.92 -7.23 -0.29
CA LEU A 11 -10.13 -6.94 -1.71
C LEU A 11 -11.23 -5.89 -1.93
N ALA A 12 -12.27 -5.91 -1.10
CA ALA A 12 -13.32 -4.90 -1.17
C ALA A 12 -12.78 -3.51 -0.84
N ARG A 13 -11.84 -3.41 0.12
CA ARG A 13 -11.18 -2.14 0.45
C ARG A 13 -10.30 -1.65 -0.69
N VAL A 14 -9.57 -2.56 -1.34
CA VAL A 14 -8.76 -2.24 -2.52
C VAL A 14 -9.65 -1.65 -3.62
N ASP A 15 -10.77 -2.30 -3.90
CA ASP A 15 -11.72 -1.84 -4.91
C ASP A 15 -12.31 -0.46 -4.57
N ALA A 16 -12.63 -0.24 -3.30
CA ALA A 16 -13.16 1.04 -2.83
C ALA A 16 -12.13 2.18 -3.00
N ILE A 17 -10.86 1.90 -2.73
CA ILE A 17 -9.79 2.87 -2.94
C ILE A 17 -9.64 3.20 -4.41
N ARG A 18 -9.64 2.20 -5.28
CA ARG A 18 -9.54 2.41 -6.73
C ARG A 18 -10.75 3.14 -7.30
N ALA A 19 -11.91 2.97 -6.70
CA ALA A 19 -13.10 3.71 -7.11
C ALA A 19 -12.95 5.21 -6.83
N GLN A 20 -12.21 5.58 -5.79
CA GLN A 20 -11.96 6.98 -5.46
C GLN A 20 -10.82 7.59 -6.27
N ASP A 21 -9.85 6.78 -6.67
CA ASP A 21 -8.71 7.23 -7.46
C ASP A 21 -8.37 6.16 -8.51
N GLN A 22 -8.97 6.29 -9.68
CA GLN A 22 -8.83 5.33 -10.76
C GLN A 22 -7.44 5.32 -11.40
N GLY A 23 -6.60 6.30 -11.06
CA GLY A 23 -5.22 6.32 -11.50
C GLY A 23 -4.32 5.36 -10.75
N LEU A 24 -4.78 4.82 -9.62
CA LEU A 24 -4.00 3.88 -8.84
C LEU A 24 -4.07 2.46 -9.44
N SER A 25 -2.91 1.82 -9.54
CA SER A 25 -2.87 0.40 -9.93
C SER A 25 -3.45 -0.47 -8.81
N PRO A 26 -3.87 -1.71 -9.11
CA PRO A 26 -4.30 -2.64 -8.07
C PRO A 26 -3.25 -2.85 -6.98
N LEU A 27 -1.97 -2.92 -7.37
CA LEU A 27 -0.88 -3.10 -6.41
C LEU A 27 -0.77 -1.90 -5.46
N VAL A 28 -0.80 -0.68 -6.02
CA VAL A 28 -0.72 0.53 -5.20
C VAL A 28 -1.92 0.66 -4.28
N ALA A 29 -3.12 0.39 -4.78
CA ALA A 29 -4.32 0.40 -3.94
C ALA A 29 -4.22 -0.65 -2.83
N GLY A 30 -3.63 -1.80 -3.13
CA GLY A 30 -3.36 -2.85 -2.14
C GLY A 30 -2.38 -2.37 -1.06
N ILE A 31 -1.33 -1.66 -1.45
CA ILE A 31 -0.38 -1.07 -0.49
C ILE A 31 -1.09 -0.06 0.42
N VAL A 32 -1.90 0.82 -0.15
CA VAL A 32 -2.65 1.80 0.63
C VAL A 32 -3.59 1.11 1.62
N ALA A 33 -4.32 0.10 1.16
CA ALA A 33 -5.22 -0.68 2.02
C ALA A 33 -4.47 -1.37 3.15
N ALA A 34 -3.33 -2.00 2.85
CA ALA A 34 -2.51 -2.69 3.85
C ALA A 34 -1.96 -1.73 4.89
N LEU A 35 -1.52 -0.54 4.46
CA LEU A 35 -1.05 0.49 5.39
C LEU A 35 -2.18 0.97 6.30
N SER A 36 -3.37 1.18 5.75
CA SER A 36 -4.50 1.67 6.54
C SER A 36 -4.94 0.68 7.61
N GLN A 37 -4.78 -0.62 7.34
CA GLN A 37 -5.14 -1.69 8.26
C GLN A 37 -3.96 -2.18 9.11
N ARG A 38 -2.78 -1.59 8.91
CA ARG A 38 -1.55 -1.97 9.62
C ARG A 38 -1.17 -3.44 9.43
N ILE A 39 -1.51 -3.98 8.27
CA ILE A 39 -1.17 -5.36 7.90
C ILE A 39 0.30 -5.47 7.55
N ALA A 40 0.81 -4.48 6.81
CA ALA A 40 2.19 -4.40 6.38
C ALA A 40 2.58 -2.95 6.21
N THR A 41 3.85 -2.62 6.46
CA THR A 41 4.33 -1.23 6.42
C THR A 41 5.61 -1.06 5.62
N ASP A 42 6.14 -2.13 5.04
CA ASP A 42 7.38 -2.07 4.27
C ASP A 42 7.30 -2.92 3.00
N SER A 43 8.22 -2.64 2.07
CA SER A 43 8.19 -3.24 0.74
C SER A 43 8.31 -4.76 0.74
N ARG A 44 9.10 -5.34 1.63
CA ARG A 44 9.23 -6.79 1.70
C ARG A 44 7.98 -7.46 2.24
N SER A 45 7.36 -6.85 3.24
CA SER A 45 6.10 -7.35 3.79
C SER A 45 4.99 -7.29 2.75
N PHE A 46 4.93 -6.23 1.94
CA PHE A 46 3.98 -6.15 0.82
C PHE A 46 4.23 -7.24 -0.21
N ALA A 47 5.51 -7.46 -0.59
CA ALA A 47 5.85 -8.50 -1.55
C ALA A 47 5.40 -9.87 -1.07
N LYS A 48 5.62 -10.17 0.19
CA LYS A 48 5.19 -11.43 0.81
C LYS A 48 3.67 -11.53 0.87
N LEU A 49 3.00 -10.46 1.28
CA LEU A 49 1.54 -10.42 1.39
C LEU A 49 0.86 -10.69 0.04
N PHE A 50 1.37 -10.07 -1.03
CA PHE A 50 0.77 -10.16 -2.35
C PHE A 50 1.32 -11.33 -3.19
N GLY A 51 2.37 -12.00 -2.70
CA GLY A 51 2.97 -13.12 -3.42
C GLY A 51 3.68 -12.71 -4.71
N ILE A 52 4.33 -11.56 -4.72
CA ILE A 52 5.03 -11.03 -5.88
C ILE A 52 6.48 -10.70 -5.55
N ALA A 53 7.29 -10.48 -6.61
CA ALA A 53 8.70 -10.15 -6.44
C ALA A 53 8.88 -8.80 -5.76
N HIS A 54 9.83 -8.70 -4.84
CA HIS A 54 10.17 -7.45 -4.15
C HIS A 54 10.53 -6.33 -5.12
N ALA A 55 11.22 -6.66 -6.22
CA ALA A 55 11.58 -5.69 -7.25
C ALA A 55 10.36 -5.01 -7.87
N LEU A 56 9.25 -5.75 -8.06
CA LEU A 56 8.02 -5.17 -8.59
C LEU A 56 7.40 -4.18 -7.61
N VAL A 57 7.41 -4.52 -6.33
CA VAL A 57 6.90 -3.64 -5.28
C VAL A 57 7.73 -2.35 -5.24
N LEU A 58 9.05 -2.48 -5.26
CA LEU A 58 9.95 -1.32 -5.25
C LEU A 58 9.73 -0.41 -6.44
N ARG A 59 9.53 -0.99 -7.62
CA ARG A 59 9.29 -0.21 -8.84
C ARG A 59 8.01 0.61 -8.72
N GLU A 60 6.93 0.00 -8.26
CA GLU A 60 5.66 0.71 -8.08
C GLU A 60 5.78 1.83 -7.04
N ILE A 61 6.45 1.56 -5.92
CA ILE A 61 6.66 2.55 -4.89
C ILE A 61 7.45 3.75 -5.44
N ASN A 62 8.56 3.47 -6.14
CA ASN A 62 9.43 4.52 -6.65
C ASN A 62 8.76 5.37 -7.73
N GLN A 63 7.84 4.81 -8.49
CA GLN A 63 7.08 5.56 -9.49
C GLN A 63 6.00 6.43 -8.87
N LEU A 64 5.55 6.07 -7.68
CA LEU A 64 4.39 6.72 -7.05
C LEU A 64 4.76 7.88 -6.13
N VAL A 65 5.95 7.84 -5.51
CA VAL A 65 6.31 8.85 -4.51
C VAL A 65 6.41 10.25 -5.13
N GLY A 66 5.93 11.25 -4.40
CA GLY A 66 5.89 12.62 -4.86
C GLY A 66 4.90 13.43 -4.05
N PRO A 67 4.75 14.75 -4.34
CA PRO A 67 3.91 15.62 -3.51
C PRO A 67 2.43 15.26 -3.48
N ASP A 68 1.92 14.61 -4.53
CA ASP A 68 0.51 14.22 -4.59
C ASP A 68 0.28 12.73 -4.37
N ALA A 69 1.30 12.00 -3.93
CA ALA A 69 1.20 10.57 -3.74
C ALA A 69 0.42 10.22 -2.47
N PRO A 70 -0.28 9.06 -2.45
CA PRO A 70 -0.97 8.60 -1.24
C PRO A 70 -0.04 7.97 -0.21
N ILE A 71 1.23 7.74 -0.57
CA ILE A 71 2.24 7.15 0.32
C ILE A 71 3.50 8.00 0.32
N GLU A 72 4.26 7.90 1.41
CA GLU A 72 5.60 8.48 1.45
C GLU A 72 6.58 7.52 2.09
N ILE A 73 7.84 7.62 1.68
CA ILE A 73 8.91 6.78 2.19
C ILE A 73 9.42 7.40 3.50
N THR A 74 9.43 6.59 4.56
CA THR A 74 9.94 7.03 5.87
C THR A 74 11.38 6.62 6.09
N ARG A 75 11.80 5.48 5.49
CA ARG A 75 13.15 4.97 5.66
C ARG A 75 13.46 3.95 4.59
N ARG A 76 14.71 3.89 4.15
CA ARG A 76 15.23 2.84 3.27
C ARG A 76 16.38 2.13 3.98
N GLU A 77 16.37 0.81 3.92
CA GLU A 77 17.49 0.00 4.42
C GLU A 77 18.37 -0.35 3.23
N ALA A 78 19.58 0.23 3.19
CA ALA A 78 20.46 0.10 2.04
C ALA A 78 20.81 -1.35 1.71
N ARG A 79 21.02 -2.17 2.73
CA ARG A 79 21.48 -3.55 2.55
C ARG A 79 20.40 -4.46 1.95
N THR A 80 19.16 -4.31 2.37
CA THR A 80 18.06 -5.20 1.97
C THR A 80 17.13 -4.58 0.94
N GLN A 81 17.29 -3.28 0.69
CA GLN A 81 16.38 -2.47 -0.12
C GLN A 81 14.96 -2.38 0.49
N ARG A 82 14.80 -2.83 1.72
CA ARG A 82 13.51 -2.72 2.41
C ARG A 82 13.15 -1.24 2.58
N THR A 83 12.01 -0.87 2.04
CA THR A 83 11.53 0.52 2.03
C THR A 83 10.30 0.61 2.91
N HIS A 84 10.40 1.43 3.97
CA HIS A 84 9.31 1.64 4.92
C HIS A 84 8.45 2.80 4.46
N LEU A 85 7.13 2.63 4.58
CA LEU A 85 6.15 3.58 4.07
C LEU A 85 5.17 3.99 5.15
N LYS A 86 4.55 5.15 4.93
CA LYS A 86 3.35 5.55 5.66
C LYS A 86 2.38 6.23 4.69
N LEU A 87 1.13 6.36 5.09
CA LEU A 87 0.14 7.12 4.32
C LEU A 87 0.42 8.61 4.45
N THR A 88 0.24 9.33 3.36
CA THR A 88 0.19 10.79 3.36
C THR A 88 -1.22 11.22 3.78
N VAL A 89 -1.42 12.53 3.92
CA VAL A 89 -2.76 13.08 4.15
C VAL A 89 -3.72 12.63 3.04
N LYS A 90 -3.25 12.61 1.79
CA LYS A 90 -4.05 12.12 0.67
C LYS A 90 -4.39 10.64 0.83
N GLY A 91 -3.41 9.83 1.23
CA GLY A 91 -3.65 8.40 1.47
C GLY A 91 -4.64 8.16 2.58
N GLU A 92 -4.53 8.91 3.67
CA GLU A 92 -5.47 8.80 4.77
C GLU A 92 -6.88 9.19 4.32
N ALA A 93 -7.00 10.23 3.50
CA ALA A 93 -8.29 10.66 2.96
C ALA A 93 -8.95 9.57 2.11
N LEU A 94 -8.17 8.85 1.30
CA LEU A 94 -8.68 7.73 0.51
C LEU A 94 -9.24 6.61 1.37
N CYS A 95 -8.70 6.43 2.57
CA CYS A 95 -9.10 5.35 3.47
C CYS A 95 -10.21 5.75 4.45
N ARG A 96 -10.49 7.04 4.56
CA ARG A 96 -11.40 7.56 5.59
C ARG A 96 -12.84 7.08 5.43
N SER A 97 -13.26 6.82 4.19
CA SER A 97 -14.62 6.38 3.88
C SER A 97 -14.74 4.86 3.71
N LEU A 98 -13.68 4.12 3.99
CA LEU A 98 -13.72 2.66 3.87
C LEU A 98 -14.59 2.03 4.94
N PRO A 99 -15.32 0.96 4.59
CA PRO A 99 -16.15 0.25 5.55
C PRO A 99 -15.34 -0.43 6.64
#